data_c08f91d1b20baa45dd90a235814f9edc
#
_entry.id   c08f91d1b20baa45dd90a235814f9edc
#
_cell.length_a   1.000
_cell.length_b   1.000
_cell.length_c   1.000
_cell.angle_alpha   90.00
_cell.angle_beta   90.00
_cell.angle_gamma   90.00
#
_symmetry.space_group_name_H-M   'P 1'
#
loop_
_entity.id
_entity.type
_entity.pdbx_description
1 polymer ?
#
loop_
_entity_poly.entity_id
_entity_poly.type
_entity_poly.pdbx_seq_one_letter_code
_entity_poly.pdbx_strand_id
1 'polypeptide(L)'
;MSLNWIDLHYDGVIYSKKNSKQIIQVHGKPILISNKNAKKNEQEMSTEFALQVMKAKWKPHGRYSVSMYFTRKDNVRRDLDNMATSVLDALVLGQALPDDDINNIRELHIYDMGVSKDNVGVSIHLEGDEE
;
A
#
# COMPACT_ATOMS: atom_id res chain seq x y z
N MET A 1 6.16 8.17 -25.69
CA MET A 1 5.64 6.82 -25.39
C MET A 1 5.21 6.76 -23.94
N SER A 2 4.02 6.24 -23.69
CA SER A 2 3.58 5.98 -22.32
C SER A 2 4.30 4.75 -21.79
N LEU A 3 4.66 4.81 -20.49
CA LEU A 3 5.26 3.68 -19.82
C LEU A 3 4.21 2.59 -19.60
N ASN A 4 4.62 1.34 -19.82
CA ASN A 4 3.78 0.17 -19.53
C ASN A 4 3.99 -0.36 -18.11
N TRP A 5 4.94 0.20 -17.40
CA TRP A 5 5.26 -0.20 -16.03
C TRP A 5 5.77 1.00 -15.23
N ILE A 6 5.66 0.90 -13.92
CA ILE A 6 6.22 1.89 -13.00
C ILE A 6 6.66 1.17 -11.72
N ASP A 7 7.77 1.61 -11.15
CA ASP A 7 8.22 1.22 -9.82
C ASP A 7 7.94 2.35 -8.85
N LEU A 8 7.31 1.99 -7.74
CA LEU A 8 6.98 2.91 -6.65
C LEU A 8 7.62 2.42 -5.37
N HIS A 9 7.86 3.34 -4.45
CA HIS A 9 8.53 3.03 -3.20
C HIS A 9 8.00 3.91 -2.08
N TYR A 10 7.88 3.34 -0.89
CA TYR A 10 7.59 4.07 0.34
C TYR A 10 8.52 3.59 1.45
N ASP A 11 9.21 4.53 2.10
CA ASP A 11 10.07 4.27 3.25
C ASP A 11 9.28 4.48 4.53
N GLY A 12 9.19 3.44 5.34
CA GLY A 12 8.52 3.52 6.62
C GLY A 12 7.72 2.27 6.93
N VAL A 13 7.23 2.19 8.15
CA VAL A 13 6.40 1.08 8.63
C VAL A 13 5.04 1.12 7.95
N ILE A 14 4.55 -0.04 7.55
CA ILE A 14 3.22 -0.17 6.97
C ILE A 14 2.26 -0.64 8.07
N TYR A 15 1.24 0.16 8.34
CA TYR A 15 0.21 -0.16 9.33
C TYR A 15 -1.01 -0.77 8.65
N SER A 16 -1.47 -1.89 9.18
CA SER A 16 -2.68 -2.54 8.67
C SER A 16 -3.93 -1.80 9.13
N LYS A 17 -4.78 -1.42 8.20
CA LYS A 17 -6.06 -0.77 8.49
C LYS A 17 -7.03 -1.72 9.19
N LYS A 18 -7.03 -3.00 8.82
CA LYS A 18 -7.91 -4.00 9.43
C LYS A 18 -7.63 -4.23 10.91
N ASN A 19 -6.35 -4.20 11.28
CA ASN A 19 -5.92 -4.41 12.66
C ASN A 19 -5.66 -3.10 13.40
N SER A 20 -6.08 -1.97 12.83
CA SER A 20 -5.83 -0.64 13.37
C SER A 20 -6.95 -0.13 14.27
N LYS A 21 -8.07 -0.84 14.33
CA LYS A 21 -9.20 -0.45 15.18
C LYS A 21 -8.97 -0.91 16.60
N GLN A 22 -9.20 -0.01 17.54
CA GLN A 22 -9.04 -0.27 18.97
C GLN A 22 -10.37 -0.11 19.68
N ILE A 23 -10.62 -0.96 20.66
CA ILE A 23 -11.78 -0.83 21.53
C ILE A 23 -11.32 -0.05 22.76
N ILE A 24 -11.91 1.11 22.98
CA ILE A 24 -11.70 1.91 24.18
C ILE A 24 -13.00 1.98 24.97
N GLN A 25 -12.89 2.24 26.27
CA GLN A 25 -14.07 2.44 27.10
C GLN A 25 -14.25 3.92 27.39
N VAL A 26 -15.44 4.42 27.07
CA VAL A 26 -15.84 5.80 27.39
C VAL A 26 -17.12 5.73 28.21
N HIS A 27 -17.06 6.22 29.45
CA HIS A 27 -18.19 6.15 30.40
C HIS A 27 -18.72 4.73 30.59
N GLY A 28 -17.81 3.73 30.63
CA GLY A 28 -18.18 2.33 30.79
C GLY A 28 -18.72 1.63 29.54
N LYS A 29 -18.81 2.33 28.40
CA LYS A 29 -19.29 1.74 27.15
C LYS A 29 -18.11 1.49 26.20
N PRO A 30 -18.04 0.32 25.55
CA PRO A 30 -17.00 0.06 24.56
C PRO A 30 -17.26 0.88 23.29
N ILE A 31 -16.23 1.54 22.80
CA ILE A 31 -16.27 2.31 21.54
C ILE A 31 -15.12 1.82 20.65
N LEU A 32 -15.44 1.53 19.38
CA LEU A 32 -14.45 1.13 18.39
C LEU A 32 -13.92 2.38 17.70
N ILE A 33 -12.61 2.61 17.81
CA ILE A 33 -11.94 3.74 17.15
C ILE A 33 -10.87 3.25 16.19
N SER A 34 -10.64 4.03 15.12
CA SER A 34 -9.57 3.76 14.18
C SER A 34 -8.24 4.20 14.75
N ASN A 35 -7.18 3.43 14.50
CA ASN A 35 -5.82 3.79 14.88
C ASN A 35 -5.37 5.01 14.07
N LYS A 36 -4.94 6.07 14.77
CA LYS A 36 -4.45 7.30 14.13
C LYS A 36 -3.22 7.04 13.26
N ASN A 37 -2.37 6.08 13.64
CA ASN A 37 -1.17 5.75 12.89
C ASN A 37 -1.50 5.14 11.52
N ALA A 38 -2.56 4.34 11.43
CA ALA A 38 -2.98 3.75 10.15
C ALA A 38 -3.46 4.83 9.18
N LYS A 39 -4.25 5.80 9.65
CA LYS A 39 -4.71 6.93 8.81
C LYS A 39 -3.56 7.80 8.35
N LYS A 40 -2.65 8.14 9.25
CA LYS A 40 -1.48 8.96 8.92
C LYS A 40 -0.59 8.23 7.93
N ASN A 41 -0.37 6.94 8.12
CA ASN A 41 0.40 6.10 7.22
C ASN A 41 -0.18 6.06 5.82
N GLU A 42 -1.51 5.89 5.70
CA GLU A 42 -2.18 5.91 4.40
C GLU A 42 -2.00 7.24 3.68
N GLN A 43 -2.13 8.36 4.39
CA GLN A 43 -1.93 9.69 3.82
C GLN A 43 -0.49 9.89 3.35
N GLU A 44 0.49 9.47 4.15
CA GLU A 44 1.90 9.56 3.80
C GLU A 44 2.21 8.72 2.56
N MET A 45 1.75 7.47 2.53
CA MET A 45 1.95 6.59 1.38
C MET A 45 1.30 7.16 0.12
N SER A 46 0.05 7.57 0.19
CA SER A 46 -0.67 8.08 -0.97
C SER A 46 -0.02 9.35 -1.52
N THR A 47 0.48 10.22 -0.67
CA THR A 47 1.21 11.43 -1.07
C THR A 47 2.51 11.08 -1.79
N GLU A 48 3.29 10.14 -1.23
CA GLU A 48 4.54 9.68 -1.84
C GLU A 48 4.30 9.03 -3.21
N PHE A 49 3.27 8.18 -3.31
CA PHE A 49 2.92 7.53 -4.57
C PHE A 49 2.44 8.55 -5.61
N ALA A 50 1.63 9.53 -5.18
CA ALA A 50 1.16 10.59 -6.09
C ALA A 50 2.33 11.40 -6.67
N LEU A 51 3.32 11.73 -5.85
CA LEU A 51 4.51 12.44 -6.31
C LEU A 51 5.31 11.62 -7.33
N GLN A 52 5.49 10.32 -7.07
CA GLN A 52 6.20 9.43 -7.98
C GLN A 52 5.47 9.23 -9.30
N VAL A 53 4.14 9.09 -9.23
CA VAL A 53 3.26 9.00 -10.40
C VAL A 53 3.38 10.25 -11.26
N MET A 54 3.37 11.43 -10.65
CA MET A 54 3.52 12.71 -11.37
C MET A 54 4.88 12.82 -12.05
N LYS A 55 5.94 12.50 -11.33
CA LYS A 55 7.31 12.55 -11.87
C LYS A 55 7.51 11.62 -13.07
N ALA A 56 6.91 10.44 -13.00
CA ALA A 56 7.00 9.44 -14.06
C ALA A 56 6.02 9.72 -15.21
N LYS A 57 5.12 10.67 -15.04
CA LYS A 57 4.01 10.95 -16.00
C LYS A 57 3.19 9.69 -16.25
N TRP A 58 2.99 8.91 -15.20
CA TRP A 58 2.24 7.65 -15.25
C TRP A 58 0.75 7.92 -15.43
N LYS A 59 0.15 7.23 -16.40
CA LYS A 59 -1.30 7.26 -16.62
C LYS A 59 -1.80 5.83 -16.63
N PRO A 60 -2.50 5.40 -15.58
CA PRO A 60 -3.00 4.04 -15.54
C PRO A 60 -4.10 3.82 -16.57
N HIS A 61 -4.02 2.69 -17.26
CA HIS A 61 -5.08 2.21 -18.15
C HIS A 61 -4.99 0.69 -18.26
N GLY A 62 -6.13 0.05 -18.47
CA GLY A 62 -6.17 -1.41 -18.59
C GLY A 62 -6.01 -2.09 -17.25
N ARG A 63 -5.53 -3.32 -17.28
CA ARG A 63 -5.33 -4.15 -16.10
C ARG A 63 -3.86 -4.30 -15.81
N TYR A 64 -3.53 -4.46 -14.52
CA TYR A 64 -2.14 -4.49 -14.06
C TYR A 64 -1.82 -5.76 -13.29
N SER A 65 -0.57 -6.19 -13.43
CA SER A 65 0.07 -7.07 -12.46
C SER A 65 0.71 -6.18 -11.40
N VAL A 66 0.41 -6.47 -10.13
CA VAL A 66 0.94 -5.72 -8.99
C VAL A 66 1.84 -6.63 -8.18
N SER A 67 3.09 -6.23 -7.99
CA SER A 67 4.03 -6.95 -7.13
C SER A 67 4.47 -6.06 -6.00
N MET A 68 4.35 -6.54 -4.77
CA MET A 68 4.71 -5.81 -3.55
C MET A 68 5.80 -6.55 -2.80
N TYR A 69 6.84 -5.82 -2.40
CA TYR A 69 7.99 -6.36 -1.67
C TYR A 69 8.10 -5.61 -0.35
N PHE A 70 7.75 -6.28 0.76
CA PHE A 70 7.74 -5.67 2.08
C PHE A 70 9.03 -5.97 2.84
N THR A 71 9.63 -4.94 3.42
CA THR A 71 10.74 -5.06 4.35
C THR A 71 10.29 -4.53 5.71
N ARG A 72 10.40 -5.36 6.75
CA ARG A 72 9.91 -5.08 8.09
C ARG A 72 11.03 -4.59 9.01
N LYS A 73 10.68 -3.80 10.03
CA LYS A 73 11.65 -3.32 11.03
C LYS A 73 11.96 -4.33 12.12
N ASP A 74 11.10 -5.32 12.33
CA ASP A 74 11.16 -6.29 13.43
C ASP A 74 10.37 -7.55 13.10
N ASN A 75 10.34 -8.50 14.05
CA ASN A 75 9.61 -9.76 13.93
C ASN A 75 8.23 -9.74 14.58
N VAL A 76 7.69 -8.56 14.88
CA VAL A 76 6.33 -8.47 15.40
C VAL A 76 5.35 -9.03 14.37
N ARG A 77 4.41 -9.86 14.84
CA ARG A 77 3.44 -10.50 13.96
C ARG A 77 2.61 -9.47 13.20
N ARG A 78 2.56 -9.61 11.89
CA ARG A 78 1.73 -8.82 11.00
C ARG A 78 1.16 -9.73 9.91
N ASP A 79 -0.08 -9.48 9.53
CA ASP A 79 -0.70 -10.23 8.44
C ASP A 79 -0.32 -9.58 7.10
N LEU A 80 0.34 -10.34 6.26
CA LEU A 80 0.88 -9.87 4.99
C LEU A 80 -0.22 -9.36 4.04
N ASP A 81 -1.35 -10.06 4.00
CA ASP A 81 -2.51 -9.65 3.19
C ASP A 81 -3.12 -8.32 3.67
N ASN A 82 -3.15 -8.08 4.97
CA ASN A 82 -3.65 -6.83 5.53
C ASN A 82 -2.73 -5.64 5.21
N MET A 83 -1.42 -5.87 5.23
CA MET A 83 -0.44 -4.86 4.80
C MET A 83 -0.64 -4.54 3.32
N ALA A 84 -0.82 -5.55 2.48
CA ALA A 84 -1.06 -5.38 1.06
C ALA A 84 -2.34 -4.58 0.78
N THR A 85 -3.41 -4.83 1.53
CA THR A 85 -4.66 -4.08 1.40
C THR A 85 -4.44 -2.59 1.68
N SER A 86 -3.67 -2.27 2.73
CA SER A 86 -3.33 -0.88 3.05
C SER A 86 -2.55 -0.20 1.93
N VAL A 87 -1.61 -0.91 1.33
CA VAL A 87 -0.83 -0.38 0.20
C VAL A 87 -1.71 -0.20 -1.04
N LEU A 88 -2.60 -1.15 -1.35
CA LEU A 88 -3.53 -1.02 -2.49
C LEU A 88 -4.42 0.21 -2.33
N ASP A 89 -4.96 0.45 -1.14
CA ASP A 89 -5.77 1.64 -0.87
C ASP A 89 -4.97 2.92 -1.12
N ALA A 90 -3.72 2.96 -0.70
CA ALA A 90 -2.85 4.11 -0.91
C ALA A 90 -2.49 4.30 -2.40
N LEU A 91 -2.32 3.22 -3.15
CA LEU A 91 -2.08 3.28 -4.60
C LEU A 91 -3.27 3.89 -5.35
N VAL A 92 -4.47 3.53 -4.95
CA VAL A 92 -5.69 4.08 -5.54
C VAL A 92 -5.82 5.57 -5.18
N LEU A 93 -5.63 5.94 -3.91
CA LEU A 93 -5.66 7.33 -3.47
C LEU A 93 -4.59 8.18 -4.14
N GLY A 94 -3.41 7.62 -4.38
CA GLY A 94 -2.30 8.30 -5.06
C GLY A 94 -2.41 8.28 -6.58
N GLN A 95 -3.49 7.74 -7.12
CA GLN A 95 -3.76 7.68 -8.56
C GLN A 95 -2.76 6.82 -9.36
N ALA A 96 -2.10 5.88 -8.69
CA ALA A 96 -1.28 4.88 -9.37
C ALA A 96 -2.13 3.81 -10.04
N LEU A 97 -3.31 3.53 -9.47
CA LEU A 97 -4.32 2.62 -9.99
C LEU A 97 -5.69 3.30 -9.97
N PRO A 98 -6.57 3.02 -10.96
CA PRO A 98 -7.93 3.57 -10.93
C PRO A 98 -8.79 2.97 -9.80
N ASP A 99 -8.60 1.67 -9.52
CA ASP A 99 -9.29 0.94 -8.45
C ASP A 99 -8.51 -0.35 -8.18
N ASP A 100 -8.85 -1.05 -7.10
CA ASP A 100 -8.19 -2.30 -6.70
C ASP A 100 -9.02 -3.56 -7.01
N ASP A 101 -10.04 -3.44 -7.84
CA ASP A 101 -10.91 -4.55 -8.21
C ASP A 101 -10.35 -5.39 -9.37
N ILE A 102 -11.05 -6.47 -9.73
CA ILE A 102 -10.65 -7.41 -10.77
C ILE A 102 -10.59 -6.79 -12.17
N ASN A 103 -11.27 -5.65 -12.36
CA ASN A 103 -11.23 -4.94 -13.64
C ASN A 103 -9.94 -4.16 -13.83
N ASN A 104 -9.21 -3.91 -12.76
CA ASN A 104 -7.99 -3.10 -12.76
C ASN A 104 -6.74 -3.91 -12.39
N ILE A 105 -6.90 -5.01 -11.62
CA ILE A 105 -5.79 -5.87 -11.20
C ILE A 105 -6.04 -7.29 -11.69
N ARG A 106 -5.15 -7.80 -12.54
CA ARG A 106 -5.22 -9.19 -13.02
C ARG A 106 -4.37 -10.14 -12.18
N GLU A 107 -3.33 -9.63 -11.54
CA GLU A 107 -2.43 -10.43 -10.70
C GLU A 107 -1.97 -9.60 -9.51
N LEU A 108 -1.87 -10.23 -8.36
CA LEU A 108 -1.33 -9.62 -7.15
C LEU A 108 -0.31 -10.57 -6.53
N HIS A 109 0.93 -10.10 -6.43
CA HIS A 109 2.04 -10.83 -5.84
C HIS A 109 2.54 -10.09 -4.62
N ILE A 110 2.65 -10.78 -3.49
CA ILE A 110 3.04 -10.19 -2.21
C ILE A 110 4.21 -10.98 -1.63
N TYR A 111 5.31 -10.30 -1.34
CA TYR A 111 6.52 -10.91 -0.83
C TYR A 111 6.97 -10.27 0.47
N ASP A 112 7.33 -11.09 1.46
CA ASP A 112 8.01 -10.63 2.65
C ASP A 112 9.53 -10.77 2.41
N MET A 113 10.23 -9.65 2.39
CA MET A 113 11.68 -9.61 2.14
C MET A 113 12.50 -9.71 3.42
N GLY A 114 11.83 -9.85 4.56
CA GLY A 114 12.49 -10.02 5.84
C GLY A 114 12.64 -8.74 6.64
N VAL A 115 13.52 -8.78 7.63
CA VAL A 115 13.75 -7.69 8.57
C VAL A 115 15.00 -6.91 8.16
N SER A 116 14.87 -5.57 8.13
CA SER A 116 16.00 -4.65 7.94
C SER A 116 15.75 -3.39 8.76
N LYS A 117 16.79 -2.87 9.39
CA LYS A 117 16.68 -1.60 10.13
C LYS A 117 16.79 -0.39 9.21
N ASP A 118 17.45 -0.55 8.06
CA ASP A 118 17.82 0.57 7.19
C ASP A 118 16.87 0.77 6.02
N ASN A 119 16.13 -0.25 5.61
CA ASN A 119 15.30 -0.23 4.40
C ASN A 119 13.86 -0.66 4.67
N VAL A 120 13.29 -0.22 5.77
CA VAL A 120 11.90 -0.55 6.12
C VAL A 120 10.95 0.13 5.15
N GLY A 121 10.01 -0.64 4.61
CA GLY A 121 9.02 -0.07 3.71
C GLY A 121 8.47 -1.07 2.71
N VAL A 122 8.01 -0.56 1.58
CA VAL A 122 7.47 -1.37 0.49
C VAL A 122 7.97 -0.84 -0.85
N SER A 123 8.37 -1.77 -1.71
CA SER A 123 8.64 -1.51 -3.13
C SER A 123 7.54 -2.16 -3.95
N ILE A 124 7.05 -1.46 -4.96
CA ILE A 124 5.90 -1.90 -5.75
C ILE A 124 6.26 -1.80 -7.22
N HIS A 125 5.97 -2.86 -7.96
CA HIS A 125 6.08 -2.88 -9.42
C HIS A 125 4.69 -3.05 -10.01
N LEU A 126 4.28 -2.09 -10.82
CA LEU A 126 3.02 -2.14 -11.58
C LEU A 126 3.36 -2.35 -13.05
N GLU A 127 2.80 -3.39 -13.65
CA GLU A 127 3.01 -3.68 -15.05
C GLU A 127 1.67 -3.89 -15.74
N GLY A 128 1.40 -3.06 -16.73
CA GLY A 128 0.14 -3.11 -17.46
C GLY A 128 0.11 -4.24 -18.49
N ASP A 129 -1.09 -4.52 -18.99
CA ASP A 129 -1.29 -5.46 -20.08
C ASP A 129 -0.58 -4.93 -21.35
N GLU A 130 -0.02 -5.83 -22.13
CA GLU A 130 0.48 -5.49 -23.46
C GLU A 130 -0.70 -5.20 -24.37
N GLU A 131 -0.57 -4.14 -25.14
CA GLU A 131 -1.56 -3.81 -26.18
C GLU A 131 -1.34 -4.66 -27.43
#